data_431ad521e75df0ef020ec918d881e057
#
_entry.id   431ad521e75df0ef020ec918d881e057
#
_cell.length_a   1.000
_cell.length_b   1.000
_cell.length_c   1.000
_cell.angle_alpha   90.00
_cell.angle_beta   90.00
_cell.angle_gamma   90.00
#
_symmetry.space_group_name_H-M   'P 1'
#
loop_
_entity.id
_entity.type
_entity.pdbx_description
1 polymer ?
#
loop_
_entity_poly.entity_id
_entity_poly.type
_entity_poly.pdbx_seq_one_letter_code
_entity_poly.pdbx_strand_id
1 'polypeptide(L)'
;MLENLKKEFLQPSEEFTPIPFWFWNDYLTEEELDRQMLAFKEKGVDGFVIHPRLGLPEEIGYLTDTYFQYVRYAVKRASQLHMKVVLYDEAMYPSGSCHGQVVRENPAFASRGLRMSDRESAEEGELLIAAVKREGKTWYFWEGPSGGTIRGVHYGEDDGEAGAPASADLMNPEAVALFLQLTHERYYQELKEYFGNTIIGIFTDEPNILGRCSKEGMIAWSGNFLEDFYRQGGNEQDLYLLFADTDSSEGRRAGERYKRAVYERMSRAYYRQIADWCAAHGVAMTGHPEKSTDIGYLQHFTIPCQDIVWRYVAPEEEKAITGEHSTMGKCSSDSARHRGKRRNGNECFGCCGAPEDPYRFTMEDMKWYLDWLFVRGVNMIFPHAFYYSLRDRRKEERPPEVGMHSSFWEDYHIASDYIKRMCGLLTDSVNQAKVAVLCRDVYKRQVEKMLQDGRMPTVFQSVNQPNGWDRYYEMTERYDKLGF
;
A
#
# COMPACT_ATOMS: atom_id res chain seq x y z
N MET A 1 13.69 30.52 -16.92
CA MET A 1 12.83 29.71 -16.03
C MET A 1 11.49 29.41 -16.70
N LEU A 2 10.64 30.40 -17.01
CA LEU A 2 9.32 30.16 -17.63
C LEU A 2 9.38 29.46 -18.98
N GLU A 3 10.31 29.83 -19.85
CA GLU A 3 10.51 29.21 -21.17
C GLU A 3 10.92 27.74 -21.08
N ASN A 4 11.80 27.40 -20.10
CA ASN A 4 12.17 26.00 -19.85
C ASN A 4 10.98 25.19 -19.36
N LEU A 5 10.22 25.72 -18.41
CA LEU A 5 9.00 25.05 -17.89
C LEU A 5 7.98 24.82 -19.01
N LYS A 6 7.80 25.82 -19.90
CA LYS A 6 6.92 25.69 -21.06
C LYS A 6 7.39 24.59 -22.03
N LYS A 7 8.71 24.53 -22.28
CA LYS A 7 9.28 23.48 -23.13
C LYS A 7 9.10 22.09 -22.53
N GLU A 8 9.39 21.94 -21.23
CA GLU A 8 9.20 20.69 -20.49
C GLU A 8 7.73 20.26 -20.44
N PHE A 9 6.80 21.21 -20.31
CA PHE A 9 5.36 20.93 -20.35
C PHE A 9 4.89 20.47 -21.72
N LEU A 10 5.41 21.05 -22.81
CA LEU A 10 5.06 20.68 -24.18
C LEU A 10 5.70 19.37 -24.64
N GLN A 11 6.88 19.07 -24.10
CA GLN A 11 7.66 17.87 -24.37
C GLN A 11 8.16 17.25 -23.06
N PRO A 12 7.24 16.64 -22.28
CA PRO A 12 7.58 16.10 -20.97
C PRO A 12 8.56 14.94 -21.07
N SER A 13 9.44 14.83 -20.08
CA SER A 13 10.38 13.72 -19.96
C SER A 13 9.66 12.39 -19.77
N GLU A 14 10.24 11.31 -20.31
CA GLU A 14 9.82 9.93 -20.06
C GLU A 14 9.88 9.55 -18.56
N GLU A 15 10.64 10.28 -17.74
CA GLU A 15 10.67 10.13 -16.27
C GLU A 15 9.28 10.22 -15.65
N PHE A 16 8.38 10.98 -16.24
CA PHE A 16 7.04 11.25 -15.69
C PHE A 16 5.96 10.33 -16.24
N THR A 17 6.36 9.27 -16.91
CA THR A 17 5.47 8.26 -17.49
C THR A 17 4.54 7.64 -16.46
N PRO A 18 3.29 7.27 -16.81
CA PRO A 18 2.54 6.31 -16.00
C PRO A 18 3.29 4.98 -15.92
N ILE A 19 3.22 4.33 -14.76
CA ILE A 19 3.86 3.02 -14.50
C ILE A 19 2.77 2.02 -14.11
N PRO A 20 1.99 1.49 -15.07
CA PRO A 20 0.89 0.57 -14.78
C PRO A 20 1.37 -0.72 -14.14
N PHE A 21 0.54 -1.28 -13.28
CA PHE A 21 0.64 -2.68 -12.93
C PHE A 21 0.38 -3.52 -14.18
N TRP A 22 1.38 -4.25 -14.64
CA TRP A 22 1.25 -5.18 -15.74
C TRP A 22 1.00 -6.57 -15.18
N PHE A 23 -0.26 -6.98 -15.15
CA PHE A 23 -0.72 -8.23 -14.57
C PHE A 23 -0.30 -9.43 -15.42
N TRP A 24 0.68 -10.16 -14.96
CA TRP A 24 1.09 -11.43 -15.54
C TRP A 24 0.16 -12.54 -15.03
N ASN A 25 -0.89 -12.80 -15.77
CA ASN A 25 -2.03 -13.61 -15.35
C ASN A 25 -2.39 -14.75 -16.30
N ASP A 26 -1.51 -15.13 -17.24
CA ASP A 26 -1.74 -16.22 -18.18
C ASP A 26 -0.40 -16.87 -18.58
N TYR A 27 -0.40 -17.84 -19.51
CA TYR A 27 0.79 -18.39 -20.12
C TYR A 27 1.60 -17.28 -20.80
N LEU A 28 2.80 -17.05 -20.32
CA LEU A 28 3.68 -16.02 -20.85
C LEU A 28 4.45 -16.56 -22.06
N THR A 29 4.66 -15.70 -23.05
CA THR A 29 5.61 -15.93 -24.14
C THR A 29 6.45 -14.68 -24.38
N GLU A 30 7.68 -14.85 -24.84
CA GLU A 30 8.57 -13.71 -25.14
C GLU A 30 7.99 -12.84 -26.24
N GLU A 31 7.35 -13.44 -27.26
CA GLU A 31 6.71 -12.72 -28.36
C GLU A 31 5.56 -11.84 -27.88
N GLU A 32 4.71 -12.33 -26.99
CA GLU A 32 3.58 -11.57 -26.48
C GLU A 32 4.04 -10.48 -25.51
N LEU A 33 5.04 -10.77 -24.66
CA LEU A 33 5.66 -9.75 -23.81
C LEU A 33 6.23 -8.61 -24.66
N ASP A 34 6.96 -8.91 -25.73
CA ASP A 34 7.52 -7.89 -26.63
C ASP A 34 6.42 -7.09 -27.32
N ARG A 35 5.40 -7.77 -27.87
CA ARG A 35 4.25 -7.12 -28.51
C ARG A 35 3.56 -6.12 -27.57
N GLN A 36 3.33 -6.53 -26.32
CA GLN A 36 2.68 -5.66 -25.32
C GLN A 36 3.56 -4.48 -24.94
N MET A 37 4.86 -4.69 -24.73
CA MET A 37 5.80 -3.60 -24.41
C MET A 37 5.91 -2.58 -25.54
N LEU A 38 5.91 -3.03 -26.80
CA LEU A 38 5.89 -2.14 -27.96
C LEU A 38 4.59 -1.34 -28.03
N ALA A 39 3.45 -1.98 -27.76
CA ALA A 39 2.16 -1.29 -27.68
C ALA A 39 2.11 -0.24 -26.57
N PHE A 40 2.69 -0.53 -25.39
CA PHE A 40 2.84 0.45 -24.30
C PHE A 40 3.65 1.66 -24.78
N LYS A 41 4.80 1.40 -25.37
CA LYS A 41 5.69 2.45 -25.89
C LYS A 41 5.01 3.33 -26.94
N GLU A 42 4.24 2.72 -27.85
CA GLU A 42 3.45 3.45 -28.87
C GLU A 42 2.45 4.42 -28.24
N LYS A 43 1.85 4.03 -27.12
CA LYS A 43 0.89 4.88 -26.37
C LYS A 43 1.56 5.81 -25.34
N GLY A 44 2.89 5.94 -25.37
CA GLY A 44 3.64 6.84 -24.50
C GLY A 44 3.78 6.35 -23.06
N VAL A 45 3.61 5.05 -22.82
CA VAL A 45 3.87 4.40 -21.53
C VAL A 45 5.29 3.85 -21.54
N ASP A 46 6.18 4.50 -20.80
CA ASP A 46 7.62 4.23 -20.79
C ASP A 46 8.07 3.49 -19.51
N GLY A 47 7.15 2.81 -18.83
CA GLY A 47 7.46 2.01 -17.65
C GLY A 47 6.30 1.13 -17.24
N PHE A 48 6.58 0.14 -16.40
CA PHE A 48 5.56 -0.79 -15.86
C PHE A 48 6.03 -1.42 -14.56
N VAL A 49 5.07 -1.97 -13.81
CA VAL A 49 5.33 -2.87 -12.67
C VAL A 49 5.13 -4.30 -13.15
N ILE A 50 6.14 -5.16 -13.00
CA ILE A 50 5.97 -6.60 -13.22
C ILE A 50 5.17 -7.14 -12.03
N HIS A 51 3.91 -7.51 -12.27
CA HIS A 51 2.99 -7.92 -11.22
C HIS A 51 2.38 -9.30 -11.53
N PRO A 52 2.87 -10.39 -10.88
CA PRO A 52 2.19 -11.67 -10.96
C PRO A 52 0.75 -11.56 -10.44
N ARG A 53 -0.21 -12.15 -11.11
CA ARG A 53 -1.61 -12.03 -10.75
C ARG A 53 -2.37 -13.34 -10.92
N LEU A 54 -3.55 -13.42 -10.32
CA LEU A 54 -4.42 -14.60 -10.36
C LEU A 54 -4.67 -15.06 -11.81
N GLY A 55 -4.39 -16.32 -12.06
CA GLY A 55 -4.47 -16.96 -13.38
C GLY A 55 -3.10 -17.22 -14.03
N LEU A 56 -1.99 -16.85 -13.35
CA LEU A 56 -0.65 -17.31 -13.74
C LEU A 56 -0.60 -18.85 -13.62
N PRO A 57 -0.13 -19.58 -14.65
CA PRO A 57 -0.06 -21.03 -14.60
C PRO A 57 0.94 -21.54 -13.55
N GLU A 58 0.64 -22.70 -12.96
CA GLU A 58 1.53 -23.33 -11.98
C GLU A 58 2.92 -23.63 -12.55
N GLU A 59 3.02 -23.91 -13.85
CA GLU A 59 4.28 -24.17 -14.54
C GLU A 59 5.20 -22.93 -14.60
N ILE A 60 4.64 -21.73 -14.39
CA ILE A 60 5.37 -20.47 -14.32
C ILE A 60 5.51 -19.99 -12.87
N GLY A 61 5.24 -20.78 -11.89
CA GLY A 61 5.13 -20.42 -10.46
C GLY A 61 6.08 -19.31 -10.02
N TYR A 62 5.61 -18.47 -9.11
CA TYR A 62 6.33 -17.28 -8.64
C TYR A 62 7.75 -17.59 -8.15
N LEU A 63 8.72 -16.81 -8.61
CA LEU A 63 10.15 -16.93 -8.32
C LEU A 63 10.82 -18.26 -8.76
N THR A 64 10.16 -19.08 -9.57
CA THR A 64 10.81 -20.24 -10.20
C THR A 64 11.78 -19.82 -11.31
N ASP A 65 12.63 -20.72 -11.77
CA ASP A 65 13.54 -20.45 -12.89
C ASP A 65 12.78 -20.10 -14.18
N THR A 66 11.60 -20.72 -14.39
CA THR A 66 10.70 -20.41 -15.50
C THR A 66 10.15 -18.98 -15.39
N TYR A 67 9.72 -18.56 -14.19
CA TYR A 67 9.31 -17.17 -13.94
C TYR A 67 10.45 -16.20 -14.26
N PHE A 68 11.65 -16.48 -13.77
CA PHE A 68 12.82 -15.63 -14.01
C PHE A 68 13.28 -15.60 -15.45
N GLN A 69 13.00 -16.63 -16.25
CA GLN A 69 13.23 -16.55 -17.69
C GLN A 69 12.45 -15.37 -18.31
N TYR A 70 11.17 -15.26 -18.00
CA TYR A 70 10.35 -14.15 -18.51
C TYR A 70 10.69 -12.80 -17.88
N VAL A 71 11.01 -12.75 -16.59
CA VAL A 71 11.44 -11.51 -15.94
C VAL A 71 12.74 -10.99 -16.56
N ARG A 72 13.75 -11.84 -16.74
CA ARG A 72 15.01 -11.45 -17.42
C ARG A 72 14.75 -10.96 -18.84
N TYR A 73 13.89 -11.64 -19.58
CA TYR A 73 13.51 -11.21 -20.93
C TYR A 73 12.88 -9.81 -20.91
N ALA A 74 11.84 -9.61 -20.09
CA ALA A 74 11.12 -8.35 -19.99
C ALA A 74 12.01 -7.18 -19.54
N VAL A 75 12.85 -7.38 -18.51
CA VAL A 75 13.76 -6.35 -18.02
C VAL A 75 14.85 -6.01 -19.05
N LYS A 76 15.46 -7.02 -19.70
CA LYS A 76 16.41 -6.80 -20.79
C LYS A 76 15.77 -6.02 -21.94
N ARG A 77 14.56 -6.39 -22.33
CA ARG A 77 13.83 -5.72 -23.40
C ARG A 77 13.43 -4.29 -23.00
N ALA A 78 12.99 -4.07 -21.75
CA ALA A 78 12.73 -2.74 -21.20
C ALA A 78 13.98 -1.84 -21.30
N SER A 79 15.16 -2.37 -20.95
CA SER A 79 16.42 -1.64 -21.09
C SER A 79 16.70 -1.22 -22.54
N GLN A 80 16.48 -2.11 -23.53
CA GLN A 80 16.63 -1.81 -24.94
C GLN A 80 15.65 -0.75 -25.45
N LEU A 81 14.44 -0.74 -24.91
CA LEU A 81 13.37 0.21 -25.24
C LEU A 81 13.42 1.51 -24.43
N HIS A 82 14.43 1.67 -23.55
CA HIS A 82 14.55 2.78 -22.60
C HIS A 82 13.35 2.92 -21.64
N MET A 83 12.68 1.82 -21.34
CA MET A 83 11.57 1.77 -20.38
C MET A 83 12.08 1.57 -18.95
N LYS A 84 11.28 1.98 -17.97
CA LYS A 84 11.53 1.78 -16.55
C LYS A 84 10.71 0.62 -16.00
N VAL A 85 11.31 -0.12 -15.07
CA VAL A 85 10.67 -1.27 -14.42
C VAL A 85 10.62 -1.02 -12.93
N VAL A 86 9.49 -1.30 -12.33
CA VAL A 86 9.32 -1.49 -10.89
C VAL A 86 9.01 -2.97 -10.67
N LEU A 87 9.70 -3.59 -9.74
CA LEU A 87 9.42 -4.97 -9.36
C LEU A 87 8.35 -4.99 -8.26
N TYR A 88 7.47 -5.95 -8.30
CA TYR A 88 6.49 -6.20 -7.26
C TYR A 88 7.04 -7.27 -6.31
N ASP A 89 7.01 -7.03 -4.99
CA ASP A 89 7.73 -7.85 -4.03
C ASP A 89 6.96 -9.10 -3.54
N GLU A 90 5.78 -9.35 -4.09
CA GLU A 90 4.95 -10.48 -3.73
C GLU A 90 4.40 -11.20 -4.98
N ALA A 91 3.89 -12.41 -4.83
CA ALA A 91 3.16 -13.10 -5.88
C ALA A 91 1.84 -12.38 -6.18
N MET A 92 1.10 -12.06 -5.13
CA MET A 92 -0.15 -11.33 -5.14
C MET A 92 -0.10 -10.27 -4.02
N TYR A 93 -1.12 -10.10 -3.20
CA TYR A 93 -1.12 -9.23 -2.03
C TYR A 93 -1.87 -9.89 -0.84
N PRO A 94 -1.65 -9.44 0.38
CA PRO A 94 -0.67 -8.43 0.86
C PRO A 94 0.78 -8.89 0.81
N SER A 95 1.70 -7.94 0.70
CA SER A 95 3.14 -8.20 0.67
C SER A 95 3.71 -8.72 1.99
N GLY A 96 4.78 -9.51 1.91
CA GLY A 96 5.60 -9.93 3.05
C GLY A 96 5.72 -11.44 3.26
N SER A 97 5.07 -12.26 2.45
CA SER A 97 4.98 -13.71 2.64
C SER A 97 5.67 -14.55 1.57
N CYS A 98 6.03 -13.92 0.43
CA CYS A 98 6.65 -14.61 -0.70
C CYS A 98 5.83 -15.82 -1.16
N HIS A 99 4.54 -15.61 -1.49
CA HIS A 99 3.62 -16.70 -1.84
C HIS A 99 3.61 -17.82 -0.78
N GLY A 100 3.65 -17.43 0.50
CA GLY A 100 3.71 -18.38 1.63
C GLY A 100 5.04 -19.13 1.80
N GLN A 101 6.07 -18.83 1.00
CA GLN A 101 7.36 -19.52 1.10
C GLN A 101 8.04 -19.25 2.44
N VAL A 102 7.92 -18.06 3.00
CA VAL A 102 8.45 -17.73 4.33
C VAL A 102 7.96 -18.72 5.39
N VAL A 103 6.67 -19.03 5.37
CA VAL A 103 6.07 -19.98 6.34
C VAL A 103 6.40 -21.44 5.99
N ARG A 104 6.52 -21.78 4.70
CA ARG A 104 6.95 -23.13 4.29
C ARG A 104 8.39 -23.44 4.73
N GLU A 105 9.29 -22.46 4.63
CA GLU A 105 10.70 -22.62 5.09
C GLU A 105 10.78 -22.69 6.62
N ASN A 106 9.97 -21.90 7.32
CA ASN A 106 9.91 -21.93 8.77
C ASN A 106 8.47 -21.71 9.27
N PRO A 107 7.75 -22.76 9.67
CA PRO A 107 6.36 -22.65 10.16
C PRO A 107 6.20 -21.73 11.39
N ALA A 108 7.26 -21.49 12.17
CA ALA A 108 7.23 -20.56 13.29
C ALA A 108 7.12 -19.09 12.84
N PHE A 109 7.33 -18.80 11.55
CA PHE A 109 7.19 -17.50 10.94
C PHE A 109 5.78 -17.19 10.42
N ALA A 110 4.79 -18.06 10.68
CA ALA A 110 3.39 -17.75 10.39
C ALA A 110 2.89 -16.55 11.20
N SER A 111 2.01 -15.75 10.61
CA SER A 111 1.40 -14.58 11.25
C SER A 111 0.72 -14.96 12.58
N ARG A 112 0.85 -14.09 13.57
CA ARG A 112 0.41 -14.33 14.95
C ARG A 112 -0.46 -13.21 15.47
N GLY A 113 -1.25 -13.51 16.50
CA GLY A 113 -2.06 -12.51 17.16
C GLY A 113 -2.32 -12.87 18.63
N LEU A 114 -2.87 -11.93 19.36
CA LEU A 114 -3.31 -12.10 20.76
C LEU A 114 -4.83 -12.22 20.78
N ARG A 115 -5.33 -13.20 21.50
CA ARG A 115 -6.76 -13.32 21.85
C ARG A 115 -6.99 -13.27 23.36
N MET A 116 -8.15 -12.85 23.76
CA MET A 116 -8.61 -12.91 25.16
C MET A 116 -9.57 -14.10 25.35
N SER A 117 -9.44 -14.80 26.48
CA SER A 117 -10.32 -15.91 26.87
C SER A 117 -10.67 -15.85 28.34
N ASP A 118 -11.83 -16.35 28.72
CA ASP A 118 -12.25 -16.56 30.11
C ASP A 118 -11.87 -17.97 30.61
N ARG A 119 -11.22 -18.77 29.82
CA ARG A 119 -10.78 -20.14 30.14
C ARG A 119 -9.27 -20.24 30.09
N GLU A 120 -8.71 -20.93 31.07
CA GLU A 120 -7.31 -21.32 31.12
C GLU A 120 -7.08 -22.56 30.23
N SER A 121 -7.26 -22.36 28.93
CA SER A 121 -7.11 -23.43 27.97
C SER A 121 -6.47 -22.91 26.68
N ALA A 122 -5.24 -23.35 26.41
CA ALA A 122 -4.53 -23.03 25.17
C ALA A 122 -5.11 -23.83 23.99
N GLU A 123 -5.12 -23.20 22.83
CA GLU A 123 -5.24 -23.89 21.56
C GLU A 123 -3.85 -24.35 21.07
N GLU A 124 -3.81 -25.13 20.01
CA GLU A 124 -2.56 -25.61 19.45
C GLU A 124 -1.67 -24.43 18.99
N GLY A 125 -0.43 -24.41 19.45
CA GLY A 125 0.55 -23.38 19.11
C GLY A 125 0.39 -22.07 19.86
N GLU A 126 -0.47 -22.01 20.89
CA GLU A 126 -0.64 -20.83 21.75
C GLU A 126 0.29 -20.82 22.96
N LEU A 127 0.69 -19.61 23.35
CA LEU A 127 1.48 -19.31 24.54
C LEU A 127 0.71 -18.33 25.43
N LEU A 128 0.67 -18.58 26.73
CA LEU A 128 0.11 -17.66 27.70
C LEU A 128 1.01 -16.42 27.85
N ILE A 129 0.47 -15.25 27.54
CA ILE A 129 1.18 -13.97 27.70
C ILE A 129 0.91 -13.39 29.07
N ALA A 130 -0.35 -13.41 29.53
CA ALA A 130 -0.75 -12.89 30.83
C ALA A 130 -2.06 -13.51 31.33
N ALA A 131 -2.27 -13.44 32.66
CA ALA A 131 -3.53 -13.72 33.30
C ALA A 131 -3.92 -12.53 34.20
N VAL A 132 -5.02 -11.87 33.85
CA VAL A 132 -5.46 -10.61 34.49
C VAL A 132 -6.75 -10.83 35.28
N LYS A 133 -6.77 -10.49 36.55
CA LYS A 133 -8.01 -10.51 37.37
C LYS A 133 -8.76 -9.19 37.21
N ARG A 134 -9.99 -9.26 36.74
CA ARG A 134 -10.88 -8.11 36.60
C ARG A 134 -12.31 -8.50 36.97
N GLU A 135 -12.99 -7.71 37.77
CA GLU A 135 -14.40 -7.93 38.18
C GLU A 135 -14.68 -9.32 38.78
N GLY A 136 -13.74 -9.84 39.54
CA GLY A 136 -13.87 -11.16 40.19
C GLY A 136 -13.61 -12.36 39.29
N LYS A 137 -13.26 -12.14 38.00
CA LYS A 137 -12.96 -13.17 37.03
C LYS A 137 -11.51 -13.06 36.59
N THR A 138 -10.88 -14.18 36.17
CA THR A 138 -9.56 -14.21 35.54
C THR A 138 -9.73 -14.27 34.04
N TRP A 139 -9.03 -13.40 33.32
CA TRP A 139 -8.95 -13.35 31.90
C TRP A 139 -7.55 -13.74 31.42
N TYR A 140 -7.47 -14.63 30.46
CA TYR A 140 -6.23 -15.18 29.92
C TYR A 140 -5.97 -14.60 28.54
N PHE A 141 -4.73 -14.20 28.30
CA PHE A 141 -4.29 -13.62 27.02
C PHE A 141 -3.32 -14.57 26.34
N TRP A 142 -3.77 -15.12 25.24
CA TRP A 142 -3.07 -16.16 24.49
C TRP A 142 -2.53 -15.60 23.19
N GLU A 143 -1.20 -15.70 22.98
CA GLU A 143 -0.58 -15.46 21.68
C GLU A 143 -0.55 -16.76 20.88
N GLY A 144 -1.00 -16.72 19.65
CA GLY A 144 -1.01 -17.90 18.78
C GLY A 144 -1.08 -17.56 17.30
N PRO A 145 -1.03 -18.61 16.45
CA PRO A 145 -1.18 -18.43 15.00
C PRO A 145 -2.50 -17.74 14.67
N SER A 146 -2.42 -16.67 13.86
CA SER A 146 -3.61 -15.94 13.42
C SER A 146 -4.48 -16.75 12.45
N GLY A 147 -3.89 -17.75 11.76
CA GLY A 147 -4.52 -18.47 10.67
C GLY A 147 -4.70 -17.64 9.41
N GLY A 148 -4.10 -16.44 9.38
CA GLY A 148 -4.21 -15.54 8.25
C GLY A 148 -3.49 -16.03 7.00
N THR A 149 -3.99 -15.62 5.86
CA THR A 149 -3.48 -15.97 4.52
C THR A 149 -3.16 -14.72 3.72
N ILE A 150 -2.51 -14.91 2.59
CA ILE A 150 -2.45 -13.94 1.49
C ILE A 150 -3.22 -14.51 0.29
N ARG A 151 -3.53 -13.69 -0.68
CA ARG A 151 -4.02 -14.16 -1.97
C ARG A 151 -2.86 -14.75 -2.78
N GLY A 152 -3.13 -15.80 -3.51
CA GLY A 152 -2.13 -16.42 -4.40
C GLY A 152 -2.42 -16.16 -5.87
N VAL A 153 -1.52 -16.58 -6.73
CA VAL A 153 -1.58 -16.33 -8.18
C VAL A 153 -2.27 -17.44 -8.96
N HIS A 154 -2.53 -18.60 -8.34
CA HIS A 154 -3.20 -19.72 -8.98
C HIS A 154 -4.67 -19.80 -8.55
N TYR A 155 -5.51 -20.40 -9.40
CA TYR A 155 -6.91 -20.62 -9.04
C TYR A 155 -7.01 -21.60 -7.86
N GLY A 156 -7.87 -21.29 -6.89
CA GLY A 156 -7.98 -22.02 -5.62
C GLY A 156 -7.13 -21.44 -4.48
N GLU A 157 -6.46 -20.33 -4.71
CA GLU A 157 -5.60 -19.65 -3.74
C GLU A 157 -6.13 -18.26 -3.31
N ASP A 158 -7.39 -17.93 -3.61
CA ASP A 158 -7.98 -16.65 -3.23
C ASP A 158 -8.46 -16.65 -1.76
N ASP A 159 -8.92 -15.49 -1.28
CA ASP A 159 -9.42 -15.29 0.09
C ASP A 159 -10.43 -16.35 0.51
N GLY A 160 -10.12 -17.08 1.59
CA GLY A 160 -10.98 -18.12 2.14
C GLY A 160 -10.92 -19.47 1.37
N GLU A 161 -10.16 -19.58 0.29
CA GLU A 161 -9.91 -20.84 -0.40
C GLU A 161 -8.86 -21.68 0.30
N ALA A 162 -8.97 -23.00 0.20
CA ALA A 162 -8.10 -23.93 0.93
C ALA A 162 -6.62 -23.88 0.50
N GLY A 163 -6.36 -23.44 -0.72
CA GLY A 163 -5.01 -23.26 -1.29
C GLY A 163 -4.37 -21.91 -0.96
N ALA A 164 -5.10 -20.98 -0.34
CA ALA A 164 -4.58 -19.65 -0.04
C ALA A 164 -3.28 -19.72 0.78
N PRO A 165 -2.18 -19.09 0.32
CA PRO A 165 -0.89 -19.20 0.99
C PRO A 165 -0.90 -18.58 2.39
N ALA A 166 -0.15 -19.18 3.33
CA ALA A 166 -0.07 -18.68 4.70
C ALA A 166 0.64 -17.33 4.76
N SER A 167 0.07 -16.40 5.55
CA SER A 167 0.66 -15.09 5.82
C SER A 167 1.82 -15.21 6.81
N ALA A 168 2.93 -14.49 6.53
CA ALA A 168 4.08 -14.43 7.42
C ALA A 168 3.90 -13.39 8.54
N ASP A 169 4.67 -13.56 9.61
CA ASP A 169 4.72 -12.64 10.75
C ASP A 169 5.57 -11.40 10.46
N LEU A 170 4.93 -10.33 10.02
CA LEU A 170 5.60 -9.08 9.68
C LEU A 170 6.13 -8.31 10.91
N MET A 171 5.73 -8.69 12.11
CA MET A 171 6.26 -8.16 13.36
C MET A 171 7.52 -8.90 13.83
N ASN A 172 7.86 -10.00 13.18
CA ASN A 172 9.07 -10.77 13.43
C ASN A 172 10.20 -10.36 12.46
N PRO A 173 11.28 -9.71 12.93
CA PRO A 173 12.34 -9.24 12.05
C PRO A 173 13.08 -10.38 11.32
N GLU A 174 13.09 -11.61 11.86
CA GLU A 174 13.72 -12.76 11.21
C GLU A 174 12.86 -13.29 10.06
N ALA A 175 11.53 -13.28 10.21
CA ALA A 175 10.61 -13.64 9.14
C ALA A 175 10.71 -12.64 7.97
N VAL A 176 10.81 -11.34 8.27
CA VAL A 176 11.01 -10.30 7.25
C VAL A 176 12.38 -10.40 6.59
N ALA A 177 13.44 -10.74 7.34
CA ALA A 177 14.76 -10.99 6.76
C ALA A 177 14.73 -12.17 5.77
N LEU A 178 14.00 -13.25 6.09
CA LEU A 178 13.80 -14.37 5.18
C LEU A 178 12.97 -13.95 3.95
N PHE A 179 11.92 -13.16 4.13
CA PHE A 179 11.16 -12.57 3.01
C PHE A 179 12.08 -11.80 2.05
N LEU A 180 12.94 -10.92 2.57
CA LEU A 180 13.92 -10.18 1.75
C LEU A 180 14.90 -11.12 1.02
N GLN A 181 15.35 -12.18 1.68
CA GLN A 181 16.25 -13.16 1.08
C GLN A 181 15.57 -13.91 -0.08
N LEU A 182 14.32 -14.33 0.10
CA LEU A 182 13.57 -15.11 -0.90
C LEU A 182 13.13 -14.27 -2.09
N THR A 183 12.82 -12.98 -1.89
CA THR A 183 12.29 -12.09 -2.92
C THR A 183 13.33 -11.10 -3.43
N HIS A 184 13.62 -10.08 -2.68
CA HIS A 184 14.47 -8.94 -3.07
C HIS A 184 15.87 -9.38 -3.48
N GLU A 185 16.51 -10.21 -2.67
CA GLU A 185 17.85 -10.73 -2.94
C GLU A 185 17.84 -11.63 -4.18
N ARG A 186 16.81 -12.46 -4.35
CA ARG A 186 16.65 -13.28 -5.56
C ARG A 186 16.51 -12.43 -6.82
N TYR A 187 15.66 -11.39 -6.80
CA TYR A 187 15.58 -10.45 -7.91
C TYR A 187 16.92 -9.77 -8.21
N TYR A 188 17.65 -9.37 -7.16
CA TYR A 188 18.95 -8.73 -7.34
C TYR A 188 19.98 -9.68 -7.96
N GLN A 189 20.06 -10.93 -7.52
CA GLN A 189 20.96 -11.93 -8.09
C GLN A 189 20.71 -12.16 -9.58
N GLU A 190 19.44 -12.21 -9.99
CA GLU A 190 19.04 -12.44 -11.38
C GLU A 190 19.21 -11.23 -12.29
N LEU A 191 19.11 -9.99 -11.77
CA LEU A 191 18.92 -8.77 -12.53
C LEU A 191 19.89 -7.65 -12.17
N LYS A 192 20.96 -7.95 -11.46
CA LYS A 192 21.90 -6.99 -10.86
C LYS A 192 22.33 -5.86 -11.78
N GLU A 193 22.60 -6.14 -13.05
CA GLU A 193 23.06 -5.14 -14.03
C GLU A 193 22.02 -4.05 -14.35
N TYR A 194 20.74 -4.29 -14.06
CA TYR A 194 19.62 -3.40 -14.35
C TYR A 194 19.21 -2.55 -13.14
N PHE A 195 19.70 -2.86 -11.93
CA PHE A 195 19.36 -2.12 -10.73
C PHE A 195 19.92 -0.69 -10.76
N GLY A 196 19.09 0.29 -10.38
CA GLY A 196 19.43 1.71 -10.36
C GLY A 196 19.41 2.39 -11.74
N ASN A 197 19.16 1.65 -12.81
CA ASN A 197 19.05 2.21 -14.16
C ASN A 197 17.71 1.85 -14.85
N THR A 198 17.48 0.59 -15.23
CA THR A 198 16.21 0.11 -15.76
C THR A 198 15.22 -0.21 -14.66
N ILE A 199 15.66 -0.94 -13.62
CA ILE A 199 14.87 -1.20 -12.42
C ILE A 199 15.07 -0.03 -11.48
N ILE A 200 13.98 0.74 -11.25
CA ILE A 200 14.02 1.98 -10.47
C ILE A 200 13.46 1.82 -9.05
N GLY A 201 12.72 0.76 -8.79
CA GLY A 201 12.08 0.56 -7.48
C GLY A 201 11.52 -0.85 -7.31
N ILE A 202 11.17 -1.12 -6.06
CA ILE A 202 10.39 -2.29 -5.65
C ILE A 202 9.14 -1.80 -4.96
N PHE A 203 7.99 -2.36 -5.33
CA PHE A 203 6.66 -2.02 -4.83
C PHE A 203 6.24 -3.03 -3.77
N THR A 204 5.90 -2.53 -2.57
CA THR A 204 5.31 -3.30 -1.48
C THR A 204 3.84 -2.89 -1.29
N ASP A 205 2.94 -3.87 -1.18
CA ASP A 205 1.50 -3.69 -1.30
C ASP A 205 0.76 -4.16 -0.04
N GLU A 206 0.07 -3.24 0.62
CA GLU A 206 -0.87 -3.48 1.74
C GLU A 206 -0.38 -4.48 2.83
N PRO A 207 0.89 -4.48 3.29
CA PRO A 207 1.38 -5.47 4.24
C PRO A 207 0.45 -5.57 5.47
N ASN A 208 -0.16 -6.74 5.67
CA ASN A 208 -1.17 -7.00 6.70
C ASN A 208 -0.63 -7.89 7.81
N ILE A 209 -0.68 -7.42 9.06
CA ILE A 209 -0.03 -8.07 10.20
C ILE A 209 -0.64 -9.43 10.55
N LEU A 210 -1.96 -9.53 10.54
CA LEU A 210 -2.65 -10.78 10.88
C LEU A 210 -2.85 -11.69 9.67
N GLY A 211 -2.62 -11.16 8.46
CA GLY A 211 -3.04 -11.80 7.22
C GLY A 211 -4.55 -11.64 6.97
N ARG A 212 -4.97 -11.97 5.76
CA ARG A 212 -6.38 -11.97 5.34
C ARG A 212 -7.07 -13.20 5.92
N CYS A 213 -8.36 -13.13 6.12
CA CYS A 213 -9.16 -14.24 6.67
C CYS A 213 -8.64 -14.81 8.01
N SER A 214 -7.92 -13.99 8.80
CA SER A 214 -7.43 -14.38 10.11
C SER A 214 -8.57 -14.67 11.10
N LYS A 215 -8.26 -15.39 12.18
CA LYS A 215 -9.21 -15.68 13.26
C LYS A 215 -9.81 -14.40 13.83
N GLU A 216 -11.13 -14.39 13.99
CA GLU A 216 -11.85 -13.26 14.56
C GLU A 216 -11.43 -12.97 16.02
N GLY A 217 -11.50 -11.70 16.41
CA GLY A 217 -11.22 -11.27 17.77
C GLY A 217 -9.74 -11.28 18.17
N MET A 218 -8.83 -11.56 17.26
CA MET A 218 -7.40 -11.40 17.50
C MET A 218 -6.94 -9.97 17.20
N ILE A 219 -5.96 -9.50 17.96
CA ILE A 219 -5.22 -8.27 17.69
C ILE A 219 -3.76 -8.60 17.38
N ALA A 220 -3.07 -7.73 16.65
CA ALA A 220 -1.67 -7.93 16.25
C ALA A 220 -0.75 -8.18 17.44
N TRP A 221 0.00 -9.27 17.40
CA TRP A 221 0.93 -9.65 18.46
C TRP A 221 1.98 -10.62 17.93
N SER A 222 3.21 -10.53 18.43
CA SER A 222 4.27 -11.47 18.02
C SER A 222 5.39 -11.54 19.04
N GLY A 223 5.67 -12.73 19.53
CA GLY A 223 6.82 -13.03 20.39
C GLY A 223 6.93 -12.08 21.58
N ASN A 224 8.09 -11.43 21.71
CA ASN A 224 8.35 -10.50 22.82
C ASN A 224 7.68 -9.12 22.69
N PHE A 225 6.55 -8.99 22.00
CA PHE A 225 5.86 -7.72 21.79
C PHE A 225 5.38 -7.06 23.10
N LEU A 226 5.17 -7.85 24.18
CA LEU A 226 4.84 -7.33 25.50
C LEU A 226 5.90 -6.32 25.98
N GLU A 227 7.18 -6.53 25.66
CA GLU A 227 8.25 -5.59 25.99
C GLU A 227 8.12 -4.27 25.24
N ASP A 228 7.72 -4.31 23.96
CA ASP A 228 7.44 -3.11 23.17
C ASP A 228 6.26 -2.33 23.76
N PHE A 229 5.22 -3.06 24.20
CA PHE A 229 4.07 -2.46 24.87
C PHE A 229 4.46 -1.78 26.17
N TYR A 230 5.30 -2.42 27.00
CA TYR A 230 5.84 -1.82 28.23
C TYR A 230 6.66 -0.55 27.93
N ARG A 231 7.47 -0.53 26.90
CA ARG A 231 8.24 0.67 26.49
C ARG A 231 7.33 1.85 26.14
N GLN A 232 6.10 1.60 25.71
CA GLN A 232 5.10 2.64 25.48
C GLN A 232 4.29 3.01 26.74
N GLY A 233 4.67 2.48 27.91
CA GLY A 233 4.00 2.72 29.17
C GLY A 233 2.74 1.88 29.36
N GLY A 234 2.58 0.81 28.58
CA GLY A 234 1.57 -0.22 28.79
C GLY A 234 1.91 -1.16 29.92
N ASN A 235 0.96 -1.95 30.36
CA ASN A 235 1.13 -3.00 31.35
C ASN A 235 0.13 -4.14 31.10
N GLU A 236 0.26 -5.27 31.83
CA GLU A 236 -0.60 -6.44 31.64
C GLU A 236 -2.08 -6.14 31.92
N GLN A 237 -2.40 -5.25 32.87
CA GLN A 237 -3.79 -4.88 33.18
C GLN A 237 -4.44 -4.13 31.99
N ASP A 238 -3.64 -3.44 31.20
CA ASP A 238 -4.12 -2.75 29.99
C ASP A 238 -4.60 -3.75 28.93
N LEU A 239 -4.12 -5.00 28.91
CA LEU A 239 -4.54 -6.02 27.94
C LEU A 239 -6.05 -6.25 27.96
N TYR A 240 -6.66 -6.28 29.15
CA TYR A 240 -8.12 -6.39 29.27
C TYR A 240 -8.84 -5.23 28.57
N LEU A 241 -8.30 -4.02 28.71
CA LEU A 241 -8.89 -2.82 28.14
C LEU A 241 -8.84 -2.79 26.60
N LEU A 242 -7.88 -3.51 26.00
CA LEU A 242 -7.78 -3.60 24.54
C LEU A 242 -8.91 -4.42 23.91
N PHE A 243 -9.59 -5.28 24.68
CA PHE A 243 -10.66 -6.17 24.20
C PHE A 243 -12.04 -5.82 24.75
N ALA A 244 -12.14 -5.53 26.04
CA ALA A 244 -13.42 -5.49 26.75
C ALA A 244 -13.92 -4.06 27.09
N ASP A 245 -13.03 -3.06 27.12
CA ASP A 245 -13.38 -1.70 27.55
C ASP A 245 -12.68 -0.62 26.72
N THR A 246 -12.75 -0.77 25.40
CA THR A 246 -12.04 0.09 24.44
C THR A 246 -12.51 1.55 24.46
N ASP A 247 -13.76 1.81 24.84
CA ASP A 247 -14.39 3.13 24.76
C ASP A 247 -14.22 3.97 26.04
N SER A 248 -13.78 3.38 27.13
CA SER A 248 -13.46 4.11 28.35
C SER A 248 -12.25 5.04 28.14
N SER A 249 -12.08 6.00 29.03
CA SER A 249 -10.89 6.86 29.00
C SER A 249 -9.58 6.10 29.22
N GLU A 250 -9.64 4.99 29.96
CA GLU A 250 -8.50 4.09 30.22
C GLU A 250 -8.24 3.19 29.01
N GLY A 251 -9.31 2.61 28.44
CA GLY A 251 -9.22 1.79 27.23
C GLY A 251 -8.66 2.56 26.04
N ARG A 252 -9.13 3.78 25.82
CA ARG A 252 -8.53 4.63 24.77
C ARG A 252 -7.05 4.89 24.98
N ARG A 253 -6.60 5.16 26.23
CA ARG A 253 -5.17 5.33 26.54
C ARG A 253 -4.37 4.05 26.33
N ALA A 254 -4.92 2.90 26.74
CA ALA A 254 -4.32 1.58 26.50
C ALA A 254 -4.19 1.32 24.98
N GLY A 255 -5.26 1.58 24.23
CA GLY A 255 -5.29 1.47 22.77
C GLY A 255 -4.27 2.37 22.06
N GLU A 256 -4.07 3.61 22.55
CA GLU A 256 -3.03 4.51 21.99
C GLU A 256 -1.61 3.97 22.24
N ARG A 257 -1.32 3.44 23.43
CA ARG A 257 -0.03 2.81 23.75
C ARG A 257 0.20 1.59 22.88
N TYR A 258 -0.81 0.73 22.74
CA TYR A 258 -0.76 -0.46 21.92
C TYR A 258 -0.51 -0.10 20.44
N LYS A 259 -1.29 0.80 19.86
CA LYS A 259 -1.11 1.26 18.48
C LYS A 259 0.30 1.82 18.23
N ARG A 260 0.83 2.54 19.21
CA ARG A 260 2.21 3.07 19.11
C ARG A 260 3.25 1.95 19.16
N ALA A 261 3.06 0.95 20.02
CA ALA A 261 3.94 -0.21 20.09
C ALA A 261 3.93 -1.01 18.76
N VAL A 262 2.73 -1.25 18.19
CA VAL A 262 2.59 -1.90 16.88
C VAL A 262 3.29 -1.08 15.79
N TYR A 263 3.05 0.23 15.76
CA TYR A 263 3.67 1.13 14.80
C TYR A 263 5.21 1.07 14.85
N GLU A 264 5.80 1.14 16.03
CA GLU A 264 7.25 1.08 16.20
C GLU A 264 7.82 -0.30 15.85
N ARG A 265 7.11 -1.38 16.21
CA ARG A 265 7.51 -2.75 15.85
C ARG A 265 7.48 -2.95 14.34
N MET A 266 6.40 -2.60 13.65
CA MET A 266 6.28 -2.70 12.20
C MET A 266 7.30 -1.80 11.48
N SER A 267 7.49 -0.56 11.96
CA SER A 267 8.51 0.35 11.41
C SER A 267 9.90 -0.27 11.45
N ARG A 268 10.25 -0.97 12.53
CA ARG A 268 11.57 -1.58 12.71
C ARG A 268 11.69 -2.93 12.02
N ALA A 269 10.68 -3.79 12.17
CA ALA A 269 10.74 -5.17 11.70
C ALA A 269 10.51 -5.28 10.19
N TYR A 270 9.62 -4.49 9.61
CA TYR A 270 9.24 -4.58 8.20
C TYR A 270 9.78 -3.39 7.38
N TYR A 271 9.22 -2.22 7.56
CA TYR A 271 9.44 -1.10 6.64
C TYR A 271 10.91 -0.64 6.55
N ARG A 272 11.60 -0.55 7.69
CA ARG A 272 13.01 -0.14 7.70
C ARG A 272 13.92 -1.15 7.03
N GLN A 273 13.71 -2.44 7.25
CA GLN A 273 14.53 -3.49 6.62
C GLN A 273 14.43 -3.41 5.09
N ILE A 274 13.21 -3.27 4.56
CA ILE A 274 13.00 -3.14 3.11
C ILE A 274 13.62 -1.84 2.59
N ALA A 275 13.40 -0.71 3.30
CA ALA A 275 13.97 0.57 2.91
C ALA A 275 15.50 0.55 2.87
N ASP A 276 16.13 -0.01 3.90
CA ASP A 276 17.59 -0.13 4.00
C ASP A 276 18.13 -1.04 2.90
N TRP A 277 17.45 -2.15 2.60
CA TRP A 277 17.82 -3.03 1.50
C TRP A 277 17.73 -2.32 0.14
N CYS A 278 16.61 -1.66 -0.15
CA CYS A 278 16.43 -0.92 -1.40
C CYS A 278 17.49 0.17 -1.57
N ALA A 279 17.78 0.93 -0.50
CA ALA A 279 18.80 1.97 -0.51
C ALA A 279 20.21 1.40 -0.80
N ALA A 280 20.55 0.25 -0.19
CA ALA A 280 21.84 -0.42 -0.42
C ALA A 280 22.01 -0.91 -1.87
N HIS A 281 20.90 -1.18 -2.57
CA HIS A 281 20.90 -1.68 -3.95
C HIS A 281 20.55 -0.61 -5.00
N GLY A 282 20.46 0.66 -4.60
CA GLY A 282 20.28 1.79 -5.51
C GLY A 282 18.91 1.88 -6.16
N VAL A 283 17.88 1.31 -5.55
CA VAL A 283 16.49 1.36 -6.01
C VAL A 283 15.58 2.00 -4.98
N ALA A 284 14.43 2.53 -5.40
CA ALA A 284 13.44 3.09 -4.51
C ALA A 284 12.59 1.99 -3.86
N MET A 285 12.35 2.10 -2.55
CA MET A 285 11.18 1.48 -1.95
C MET A 285 9.96 2.34 -2.30
N THR A 286 8.96 1.76 -2.96
CA THR A 286 7.68 2.39 -3.26
C THR A 286 6.52 1.48 -2.85
N GLY A 287 5.28 1.92 -3.02
CA GLY A 287 4.10 1.22 -2.55
C GLY A 287 3.46 1.89 -1.35
N HIS A 288 2.64 1.18 -0.63
CA HIS A 288 1.80 1.75 0.43
C HIS A 288 1.55 0.79 1.60
N PRO A 289 1.26 1.32 2.80
CA PRO A 289 0.78 0.51 3.91
C PRO A 289 -0.64 0.00 3.67
N GLU A 290 -1.11 -0.91 4.51
CA GLU A 290 -2.47 -1.48 4.46
C GLU A 290 -3.57 -0.41 4.38
N LYS A 291 -3.38 0.72 5.05
CA LYS A 291 -4.34 1.81 5.03
C LYS A 291 -3.79 3.01 4.26
N SER A 292 -4.53 3.42 3.24
CA SER A 292 -4.19 4.59 2.41
C SER A 292 -4.08 5.92 3.17
N THR A 293 -4.50 5.95 4.43
CA THR A 293 -4.42 7.12 5.31
C THR A 293 -3.28 7.04 6.33
N ASP A 294 -2.48 5.98 6.32
CA ASP A 294 -1.39 5.79 7.29
C ASP A 294 -0.09 6.49 6.84
N ILE A 295 -0.06 7.81 7.07
CA ILE A 295 1.10 8.66 6.75
C ILE A 295 2.36 8.31 7.56
N GLY A 296 2.20 7.64 8.71
CA GLY A 296 3.30 7.29 9.61
C GLY A 296 4.31 6.39 8.93
N TYR A 297 3.88 5.26 8.41
CA TYR A 297 4.76 4.29 7.74
C TYR A 297 5.38 4.82 6.45
N LEU A 298 4.72 5.75 5.76
CA LEU A 298 5.25 6.37 4.53
C LEU A 298 6.58 7.13 4.73
N GLN A 299 7.00 7.36 5.98
CA GLN A 299 8.33 7.91 6.24
C GLN A 299 9.47 7.03 5.72
N HIS A 300 9.28 5.72 5.68
CA HIS A 300 10.30 4.76 5.26
C HIS A 300 10.42 4.65 3.74
N PHE A 301 9.37 4.98 3.00
CA PHE A 301 9.36 4.86 1.54
C PHE A 301 10.22 5.94 0.87
N THR A 302 11.02 5.56 -0.10
CA THR A 302 11.74 6.51 -0.97
C THR A 302 10.75 7.29 -1.82
N ILE A 303 9.75 6.60 -2.37
CA ILE A 303 8.63 7.16 -3.10
C ILE A 303 7.36 6.72 -2.37
N PRO A 304 6.85 7.52 -1.40
CA PRO A 304 5.61 7.19 -0.71
C PRO A 304 4.45 7.13 -1.68
N CYS A 305 3.64 6.08 -1.60
CA CYS A 305 2.49 5.85 -2.47
C CYS A 305 1.22 5.62 -1.64
N GLN A 306 0.09 5.64 -2.28
CA GLN A 306 -1.23 5.28 -1.74
C GLN A 306 -1.97 4.39 -2.73
N ASP A 307 -2.95 3.64 -2.27
CA ASP A 307 -4.02 3.08 -3.08
C ASP A 307 -5.32 3.85 -2.81
N ILE A 308 -5.88 4.45 -3.83
CA ILE A 308 -7.16 5.14 -3.77
C ILE A 308 -8.12 4.48 -4.76
N VAL A 309 -9.07 3.74 -4.26
CA VAL A 309 -10.06 3.05 -5.08
C VAL A 309 -11.28 3.93 -5.37
N TRP A 310 -12.01 3.64 -6.44
CA TRP A 310 -13.14 4.43 -6.93
C TRP A 310 -14.21 4.71 -5.86
N ARG A 311 -14.53 3.75 -5.01
CA ARG A 311 -15.53 3.93 -3.94
C ARG A 311 -15.24 5.08 -2.98
N TYR A 312 -14.00 5.55 -2.91
CA TYR A 312 -13.59 6.69 -2.08
C TYR A 312 -13.71 8.03 -2.81
N VAL A 313 -13.68 8.01 -4.14
CA VAL A 313 -13.65 9.23 -4.96
C VAL A 313 -14.90 9.42 -5.82
N ALA A 314 -15.77 8.40 -5.88
CA ALA A 314 -16.97 8.34 -6.70
C ALA A 314 -17.64 9.73 -6.88
N PRO A 315 -17.43 10.41 -8.02
CA PRO A 315 -17.90 11.77 -8.25
C PRO A 315 -19.42 11.84 -8.29
N GLU A 316 -20.08 10.79 -8.72
CA GLU A 316 -21.54 10.63 -8.76
C GLU A 316 -22.18 10.63 -7.37
N GLU A 317 -21.40 10.32 -6.32
CA GLU A 317 -21.85 10.32 -4.92
C GLU A 317 -21.31 11.53 -4.12
N GLU A 318 -20.66 12.49 -4.78
CA GLU A 318 -20.04 13.69 -4.19
C GLU A 318 -18.94 13.41 -3.14
N LYS A 319 -18.51 12.17 -2.99
CA LYS A 319 -17.54 11.72 -1.97
C LYS A 319 -16.16 12.35 -2.13
N ALA A 320 -15.77 12.68 -3.35
CA ALA A 320 -14.44 13.15 -3.65
C ALA A 320 -14.20 14.62 -3.34
N ILE A 321 -15.23 15.46 -3.38
CA ILE A 321 -15.12 16.92 -3.20
C ILE A 321 -15.47 17.31 -1.77
N THR A 322 -16.49 16.68 -1.23
CA THR A 322 -16.92 16.85 0.16
C THR A 322 -17.00 15.48 0.83
N GLY A 323 -16.93 15.43 2.15
CA GLY A 323 -17.07 14.18 2.88
C GLY A 323 -15.75 13.59 3.34
N GLU A 324 -15.83 12.42 3.93
CA GLU A 324 -14.77 11.73 4.67
C GLU A 324 -13.51 11.50 3.83
N HIS A 325 -13.67 11.23 2.54
CA HIS A 325 -12.56 10.85 1.66
C HIS A 325 -11.96 12.01 0.83
N SER A 326 -12.51 13.23 0.96
CA SER A 326 -12.11 14.35 0.10
C SER A 326 -10.63 14.74 0.17
N THR A 327 -9.97 14.47 1.28
CA THR A 327 -8.54 14.76 1.50
C THR A 327 -7.63 13.54 1.46
N MET A 328 -8.19 12.35 1.31
CA MET A 328 -7.45 11.08 1.37
C MET A 328 -6.23 11.05 0.43
N GLY A 329 -6.41 11.49 -0.81
CA GLY A 329 -5.37 11.51 -1.84
C GLY A 329 -4.18 12.43 -1.56
N LYS A 330 -4.16 13.15 -0.42
CA LYS A 330 -3.04 13.99 0.01
C LYS A 330 -1.97 13.24 0.81
N CYS A 331 -2.27 12.05 1.32
CA CYS A 331 -1.39 11.38 2.30
C CYS A 331 0.02 11.12 1.74
N SER A 332 0.15 10.57 0.53
CA SER A 332 1.45 10.32 -0.11
C SER A 332 2.19 11.62 -0.43
N SER A 333 1.49 12.62 -0.99
CA SER A 333 2.09 13.91 -1.34
C SER A 333 2.50 14.71 -0.11
N ASP A 334 1.70 14.68 0.95
CA ASP A 334 2.04 15.33 2.22
C ASP A 334 3.24 14.62 2.89
N SER A 335 3.27 13.28 2.89
CA SER A 335 4.43 12.53 3.37
C SER A 335 5.71 12.90 2.63
N ALA A 336 5.67 12.99 1.31
CA ALA A 336 6.81 13.38 0.49
C ALA A 336 7.25 14.81 0.80
N ARG A 337 6.32 15.76 0.80
CA ARG A 337 6.59 17.18 1.06
C ARG A 337 7.24 17.41 2.41
N HIS A 338 6.71 16.80 3.48
CA HIS A 338 7.25 17.00 4.83
C HIS A 338 8.64 16.43 5.01
N ARG A 339 9.03 15.48 4.19
CA ARG A 339 10.32 14.79 4.28
C ARG A 339 11.30 15.16 3.16
N GLY A 340 10.95 16.17 2.35
CA GLY A 340 11.78 16.63 1.23
C GLY A 340 11.98 15.56 0.15
N LYS A 341 11.03 14.63 -0.02
CA LYS A 341 11.05 13.63 -1.07
C LYS A 341 10.51 14.21 -2.37
N ARG A 342 11.21 13.95 -3.46
CA ARG A 342 10.91 14.53 -4.77
C ARG A 342 9.65 13.95 -5.41
N ARG A 343 9.43 12.64 -5.24
CA ARG A 343 8.33 11.91 -5.87
C ARG A 343 7.39 11.34 -4.83
N ASN A 344 6.13 11.26 -5.20
CA ASN A 344 5.10 10.54 -4.47
C ASN A 344 4.14 9.88 -5.47
N GLY A 345 3.57 8.74 -5.13
CA GLY A 345 2.76 7.96 -6.05
C GLY A 345 1.34 7.73 -5.58
N ASN A 346 0.53 7.28 -6.51
CA ASN A 346 -0.79 6.74 -6.24
C ASN A 346 -1.06 5.56 -7.17
N GLU A 347 -1.41 4.41 -6.58
CA GLU A 347 -2.11 3.34 -7.27
C GLU A 347 -3.55 3.80 -7.48
N CYS A 348 -4.05 3.72 -8.68
CA CYS A 348 -5.33 4.29 -9.03
C CYS A 348 -6.06 3.47 -10.08
N PHE A 349 -7.38 3.66 -10.15
CA PHE A 349 -8.34 2.99 -11.02
C PHE A 349 -8.75 1.59 -10.55
N GLY A 350 -8.10 0.99 -9.59
CA GLY A 350 -8.52 -0.28 -9.02
C GLY A 350 -9.97 -0.22 -8.52
N CYS A 351 -10.77 -1.23 -8.90
CA CYS A 351 -12.20 -1.31 -8.59
C CYS A 351 -13.01 -0.08 -9.03
N CYS A 352 -12.57 0.60 -10.10
CA CYS A 352 -13.29 1.69 -10.74
C CYS A 352 -14.41 1.18 -11.63
N GLY A 353 -15.43 2.02 -11.82
CA GLY A 353 -16.64 1.66 -12.53
C GLY A 353 -17.77 1.20 -11.59
N ALA A 354 -18.98 1.14 -12.13
CA ALA A 354 -20.13 0.66 -11.38
C ALA A 354 -19.97 -0.83 -11.04
N PRO A 355 -20.37 -1.29 -9.85
CA PRO A 355 -20.26 -2.71 -9.48
C PRO A 355 -20.91 -3.69 -10.47
N GLU A 356 -21.99 -3.24 -11.12
CA GLU A 356 -22.74 -4.00 -12.13
C GLU A 356 -22.05 -4.01 -13.52
N ASP A 357 -21.17 -3.03 -13.79
CA ASP A 357 -20.40 -2.94 -15.04
C ASP A 357 -19.05 -2.26 -14.80
N PRO A 358 -18.07 -2.98 -14.28
CA PRO A 358 -16.76 -2.43 -13.94
C PRO A 358 -15.94 -2.01 -15.18
N TYR A 359 -16.36 -2.40 -16.38
CA TYR A 359 -15.72 -2.02 -17.65
C TYR A 359 -16.32 -0.76 -18.28
N ARG A 360 -17.31 -0.14 -17.64
CA ARG A 360 -17.93 1.12 -18.08
C ARG A 360 -17.01 2.34 -17.83
N PHE A 361 -15.88 2.16 -17.17
CA PHE A 361 -14.89 3.21 -16.94
C PHE A 361 -14.45 3.88 -18.24
N THR A 362 -14.49 5.20 -18.29
CA THR A 362 -14.23 6.00 -19.48
C THR A 362 -12.96 6.84 -19.37
N MET A 363 -12.51 7.44 -20.47
CA MET A 363 -11.40 8.39 -20.50
C MET A 363 -11.73 9.67 -19.70
N GLU A 364 -12.99 10.09 -19.68
CA GLU A 364 -13.47 11.23 -18.89
C GLU A 364 -13.39 10.91 -17.39
N ASP A 365 -13.79 9.72 -16.98
CA ASP A 365 -13.67 9.26 -15.59
C ASP A 365 -12.20 9.22 -15.17
N MET A 366 -11.33 8.66 -16.02
CA MET A 366 -9.88 8.64 -15.82
C MET A 366 -9.33 10.04 -15.62
N LYS A 367 -9.67 10.97 -16.52
CA LYS A 367 -9.20 12.35 -16.45
C LYS A 367 -9.67 13.03 -15.17
N TRP A 368 -10.94 12.89 -14.82
CA TRP A 368 -11.48 13.46 -13.60
C TRP A 368 -10.74 12.96 -12.36
N TYR A 369 -10.49 11.66 -12.30
CA TYR A 369 -9.77 11.03 -11.19
C TYR A 369 -8.32 11.49 -11.10
N LEU A 370 -7.64 11.59 -12.23
CA LEU A 370 -6.28 12.15 -12.31
C LEU A 370 -6.25 13.61 -11.85
N ASP A 371 -7.20 14.45 -12.27
CA ASP A 371 -7.31 15.85 -11.82
C ASP A 371 -7.46 15.92 -10.30
N TRP A 372 -8.28 15.04 -9.75
CA TRP A 372 -8.49 14.95 -8.31
C TRP A 372 -7.20 14.61 -7.55
N LEU A 373 -6.37 13.71 -8.09
CA LEU A 373 -5.06 13.37 -7.54
C LEU A 373 -4.05 14.52 -7.70
N PHE A 374 -3.99 15.12 -8.89
CA PHE A 374 -3.01 16.16 -9.21
C PHE A 374 -3.20 17.43 -8.39
N VAL A 375 -4.43 17.88 -8.16
CA VAL A 375 -4.70 19.04 -7.27
C VAL A 375 -4.33 18.75 -5.81
N ARG A 376 -4.12 17.49 -5.45
CA ARG A 376 -3.64 17.05 -4.13
C ARG A 376 -2.12 16.82 -4.08
N GLY A 377 -1.42 17.07 -5.19
CA GLY A 377 0.04 17.05 -5.27
C GLY A 377 0.65 15.70 -5.60
N VAL A 378 -0.14 14.72 -6.05
CA VAL A 378 0.39 13.45 -6.58
C VAL A 378 1.17 13.72 -7.86
N ASN A 379 2.34 13.11 -8.02
CA ASN A 379 3.22 13.33 -9.16
C ASN A 379 3.82 12.06 -9.77
N MET A 380 3.26 10.89 -9.44
CA MET A 380 3.58 9.60 -10.06
C MET A 380 2.32 8.72 -10.03
N ILE A 381 1.99 8.10 -11.13
CA ILE A 381 0.75 7.36 -11.32
C ILE A 381 1.05 5.90 -11.61
N PHE A 382 0.45 5.00 -10.82
CA PHE A 382 0.49 3.56 -10.99
C PHE A 382 -0.92 3.09 -11.39
N PRO A 383 -1.25 3.02 -12.69
CA PRO A 383 -2.56 2.55 -13.12
C PRO A 383 -2.80 1.08 -12.75
N HIS A 384 -3.90 0.79 -12.11
CA HIS A 384 -4.40 -0.56 -11.85
C HIS A 384 -5.57 -0.85 -12.82
N ALA A 385 -5.44 -1.67 -13.92
CA ALA A 385 -4.18 -2.23 -14.30
C ALA A 385 -4.15 -2.52 -15.83
N PHE A 386 -3.00 -2.90 -16.33
CA PHE A 386 -2.84 -3.46 -17.68
C PHE A 386 -2.76 -4.98 -17.57
N TYR A 387 -3.69 -5.70 -18.16
CA TYR A 387 -3.75 -7.15 -18.09
C TYR A 387 -2.99 -7.78 -19.25
N TYR A 388 -2.15 -8.77 -18.95
CA TYR A 388 -1.56 -9.59 -20.01
C TYR A 388 -2.65 -10.34 -20.79
N SER A 389 -3.70 -10.83 -20.09
CA SER A 389 -4.82 -11.54 -20.70
C SER A 389 -6.14 -11.27 -19.96
N LEU A 390 -7.25 -11.16 -20.74
CA LEU A 390 -8.63 -11.12 -20.21
C LEU A 390 -9.38 -12.45 -20.37
N ARG A 391 -8.66 -13.51 -20.72
CA ARG A 391 -9.27 -14.81 -20.97
C ARG A 391 -9.90 -15.40 -19.70
N ASP A 392 -11.10 -15.95 -19.82
CA ASP A 392 -11.83 -16.62 -18.75
C ASP A 392 -12.06 -15.72 -17.51
N ARG A 393 -11.86 -16.27 -16.31
CA ARG A 393 -12.02 -15.57 -15.03
C ARG A 393 -11.02 -14.43 -14.80
N ARG A 394 -9.97 -14.30 -15.59
CA ARG A 394 -8.95 -13.27 -15.45
C ARG A 394 -9.51 -11.86 -15.53
N LYS A 395 -10.53 -11.65 -16.36
CA LYS A 395 -11.24 -10.37 -16.48
C LYS A 395 -12.00 -9.96 -15.21
N GLU A 396 -12.27 -10.91 -14.31
CA GLU A 396 -13.02 -10.65 -13.07
C GLU A 396 -12.11 -10.21 -11.91
N GLU A 397 -10.78 -10.32 -12.08
CA GLU A 397 -9.81 -10.04 -11.05
C GLU A 397 -9.56 -8.53 -10.89
N ARG A 398 -10.32 -7.89 -10.01
CA ARG A 398 -10.17 -6.46 -9.66
C ARG A 398 -10.22 -5.52 -10.87
N PRO A 399 -11.25 -5.57 -11.72
CA PRO A 399 -11.39 -4.68 -12.87
C PRO A 399 -11.44 -3.20 -12.44
N PRO A 400 -11.30 -2.24 -13.38
CA PRO A 400 -11.21 -2.43 -14.82
C PRO A 400 -9.79 -2.72 -15.32
N GLU A 401 -9.70 -3.32 -16.48
CA GLU A 401 -8.51 -3.24 -17.31
C GLU A 401 -8.49 -1.88 -17.99
N VAL A 402 -7.39 -1.14 -17.85
CA VAL A 402 -7.27 0.24 -18.38
C VAL A 402 -6.18 0.37 -19.43
N GLY A 403 -5.65 -0.75 -19.92
CA GLY A 403 -4.61 -0.83 -20.95
C GLY A 403 -5.14 -1.29 -22.31
N MET A 404 -4.42 -2.23 -22.92
CA MET A 404 -4.60 -2.62 -24.31
C MET A 404 -5.97 -3.21 -24.69
N HIS A 405 -6.69 -3.72 -23.73
CA HIS A 405 -8.01 -4.32 -23.95
C HIS A 405 -9.17 -3.36 -23.62
N SER A 406 -8.86 -2.13 -23.20
CA SER A 406 -9.86 -1.11 -22.94
C SER A 406 -10.43 -0.51 -24.23
N SER A 407 -11.67 -0.04 -24.17
CA SER A 407 -12.33 0.62 -25.31
C SER A 407 -11.67 1.92 -25.75
N PHE A 408 -10.83 2.51 -24.90
CA PHE A 408 -10.13 3.78 -25.17
C PHE A 408 -8.64 3.61 -25.46
N TRP A 409 -8.16 2.38 -25.67
CA TRP A 409 -6.73 2.13 -25.93
C TRP A 409 -6.17 2.92 -27.12
N GLU A 410 -6.95 3.05 -28.18
CA GLU A 410 -6.51 3.80 -29.37
C GLU A 410 -6.09 5.23 -29.03
N ASP A 411 -6.78 5.86 -28.08
CA ASP A 411 -6.54 7.23 -27.64
C ASP A 411 -5.73 7.33 -26.34
N TYR A 412 -5.22 6.21 -25.81
CA TYR A 412 -4.53 6.18 -24.51
C TYR A 412 -3.31 7.13 -24.45
N HIS A 413 -2.68 7.43 -25.60
CA HIS A 413 -1.59 8.41 -25.68
C HIS A 413 -1.99 9.79 -25.17
N ILE A 414 -3.27 10.17 -25.24
CA ILE A 414 -3.79 11.44 -24.68
C ILE A 414 -3.67 11.42 -23.16
N ALA A 415 -4.03 10.31 -22.53
CA ALA A 415 -3.94 10.16 -21.08
C ALA A 415 -2.47 10.09 -20.61
N SER A 416 -1.63 9.32 -21.29
CA SER A 416 -0.20 9.21 -20.93
C SER A 416 0.54 10.54 -21.08
N ASP A 417 0.28 11.30 -22.14
CA ASP A 417 0.80 12.64 -22.35
C ASP A 417 0.32 13.61 -21.25
N TYR A 418 -0.96 13.52 -20.89
CA TYR A 418 -1.53 14.33 -19.81
C TYR A 418 -0.86 14.01 -18.46
N ILE A 419 -0.71 12.72 -18.14
CA ILE A 419 -0.03 12.27 -16.93
C ILE A 419 1.42 12.79 -16.89
N LYS A 420 2.18 12.63 -17.99
CA LYS A 420 3.56 13.11 -18.07
C LYS A 420 3.66 14.61 -17.81
N ARG A 421 2.80 15.41 -18.44
CA ARG A 421 2.77 16.87 -18.27
C ARG A 421 2.47 17.28 -16.83
N MET A 422 1.44 16.68 -16.25
CA MET A 422 1.02 17.03 -14.89
C MET A 422 2.01 16.54 -13.84
N CYS A 423 2.51 15.31 -13.96
CA CYS A 423 3.55 14.78 -13.08
C CYS A 423 4.84 15.62 -13.17
N GLY A 424 5.26 16.02 -14.37
CA GLY A 424 6.40 16.91 -14.58
C GLY A 424 6.19 18.29 -13.93
N LEU A 425 5.03 18.89 -14.13
CA LEU A 425 4.69 20.20 -13.54
C LEU A 425 4.69 20.18 -12.02
N LEU A 426 4.19 19.09 -11.41
CA LEU A 426 4.07 18.96 -9.95
C LEU A 426 5.35 18.48 -9.28
N THR A 427 6.25 17.84 -10.02
CA THR A 427 7.56 17.44 -9.51
C THR A 427 8.45 18.68 -9.36
N ASP A 428 9.21 18.75 -8.27
CA ASP A 428 10.03 19.91 -7.89
C ASP A 428 9.24 21.22 -7.67
N SER A 429 7.90 21.14 -7.63
CA SER A 429 7.04 22.28 -7.29
C SER A 429 7.02 22.52 -5.77
N VAL A 430 6.74 23.76 -5.40
CA VAL A 430 6.65 24.16 -3.99
C VAL A 430 5.19 24.45 -3.63
N ASN A 431 4.65 23.65 -2.71
CA ASN A 431 3.31 23.90 -2.18
C ASN A 431 3.28 25.23 -1.42
N GLN A 432 2.35 26.10 -1.78
CA GLN A 432 2.19 27.44 -1.18
C GLN A 432 1.25 27.48 0.03
N ALA A 433 0.85 26.31 0.56
CA ALA A 433 0.00 26.25 1.75
C ALA A 433 0.67 26.92 2.94
N LYS A 434 -0.03 27.88 3.56
CA LYS A 434 0.46 28.68 4.70
C LYS A 434 -0.04 28.15 6.03
N VAL A 435 -0.99 27.22 6.02
CA VAL A 435 -1.64 26.65 7.20
C VAL A 435 -1.30 25.15 7.27
N ALA A 436 -0.82 24.72 8.42
CA ALA A 436 -0.61 23.32 8.72
C ALA A 436 -1.67 22.83 9.71
N VAL A 437 -2.26 21.68 9.46
CA VAL A 437 -3.29 21.07 10.30
C VAL A 437 -2.68 19.89 11.07
N LEU A 438 -2.69 19.98 12.40
CA LEU A 438 -2.25 18.88 13.26
C LEU A 438 -3.40 17.89 13.45
N CYS A 439 -3.24 16.71 12.86
CA CYS A 439 -4.24 15.66 12.91
C CYS A 439 -3.93 14.66 14.04
N ARG A 440 -4.46 14.92 15.24
CA ARG A 440 -4.41 14.02 16.40
C ARG A 440 -5.75 13.95 17.10
N ASP A 441 -6.17 12.76 17.50
CA ASP A 441 -7.41 12.53 18.25
C ASP A 441 -7.57 13.39 19.51
N VAL A 442 -6.47 13.52 20.24
CA VAL A 442 -6.43 14.33 21.47
C VAL A 442 -6.70 15.80 21.17
N TYR A 443 -6.15 16.31 20.07
CA TYR A 443 -6.29 17.71 19.70
C TYR A 443 -7.62 18.02 19.01
N LYS A 444 -8.27 17.06 18.38
CA LYS A 444 -9.58 17.24 17.76
C LYS A 444 -10.57 17.83 18.75
N ARG A 445 -10.71 17.26 19.95
CA ARG A 445 -11.61 17.77 21.00
C ARG A 445 -11.22 19.16 21.48
N GLN A 446 -9.93 19.44 21.59
CA GLN A 446 -9.45 20.78 21.98
C GLN A 446 -9.77 21.80 20.91
N VAL A 447 -9.54 21.48 19.64
CA VAL A 447 -9.89 22.34 18.51
C VAL A 447 -11.41 22.57 18.45
N GLU A 448 -12.21 21.51 18.58
CA GLU A 448 -13.68 21.60 18.62
C GLU A 448 -14.16 22.54 19.74
N LYS A 449 -13.58 22.38 20.94
CA LYS A 449 -13.90 23.27 22.07
C LYS A 449 -13.49 24.72 21.79
N MET A 450 -12.30 24.94 21.21
CA MET A 450 -11.85 26.28 20.82
C MET A 450 -12.77 26.92 19.79
N LEU A 451 -13.23 26.17 18.79
CA LEU A 451 -14.19 26.65 17.80
C LEU A 451 -15.56 26.96 18.40
N GLN A 452 -16.04 26.10 19.33
CA GLN A 452 -17.28 26.36 20.09
C GLN A 452 -17.19 27.63 20.95
N ASP A 453 -16.01 27.88 21.54
CA ASP A 453 -15.71 29.08 22.33
C ASP A 453 -15.46 30.33 21.45
N GLY A 454 -15.57 30.23 20.11
CA GLY A 454 -15.28 31.32 19.17
C GLY A 454 -13.80 31.69 19.08
N ARG A 455 -12.91 30.81 19.51
CA ARG A 455 -11.45 31.00 19.45
C ARG A 455 -10.86 30.35 18.20
N MET A 456 -9.94 31.06 17.58
CA MET A 456 -9.20 30.54 16.41
C MET A 456 -8.06 29.64 16.87
N PRO A 457 -8.05 28.34 16.54
CA PRO A 457 -6.92 27.48 16.81
C PRO A 457 -5.79 27.74 15.81
N THR A 458 -4.55 27.67 16.30
CA THR A 458 -3.40 27.49 15.42
C THR A 458 -3.27 26.01 15.09
N VAL A 459 -3.26 25.68 13.83
CA VAL A 459 -3.29 24.28 13.38
C VAL A 459 -1.96 23.90 12.78
N PHE A 460 -1.40 22.76 13.22
CA PHE A 460 -0.15 22.22 12.75
C PHE A 460 -0.37 20.82 12.19
N GLN A 461 0.16 20.56 11.02
CA GLN A 461 0.13 19.22 10.45
C GLN A 461 1.17 18.33 11.14
N SER A 462 0.74 17.20 11.71
CA SER A 462 1.63 16.20 12.26
C SER A 462 1.90 15.11 11.23
N VAL A 463 3.17 14.85 10.99
CA VAL A 463 3.65 13.83 10.04
C VAL A 463 3.76 12.42 10.63
N ASN A 464 3.55 12.25 11.93
CA ASN A 464 3.89 11.01 12.64
C ASN A 464 2.68 10.36 13.31
N GLN A 465 1.51 10.36 12.65
CA GLN A 465 0.32 9.77 13.25
C GLN A 465 -0.25 8.65 12.39
N PRO A 466 -0.26 7.41 12.88
CA PRO A 466 -1.15 6.39 12.34
C PRO A 466 -2.61 6.82 12.55
N ASN A 467 -3.46 6.64 11.56
CA ASN A 467 -4.92 6.81 11.61
C ASN A 467 -5.46 8.26 11.83
N GLY A 468 -4.86 9.26 11.22
CA GLY A 468 -5.29 10.64 11.44
C GLY A 468 -6.08 11.32 10.31
N TRP A 469 -6.18 10.72 9.13
CA TRP A 469 -6.72 11.41 7.95
C TRP A 469 -8.24 11.51 7.94
N ASP A 470 -8.98 10.53 8.42
CA ASP A 470 -10.44 10.56 8.52
C ASP A 470 -10.91 11.74 9.38
N ARG A 471 -10.09 12.11 10.36
CA ARG A 471 -10.36 13.25 11.25
C ARG A 471 -9.81 14.57 10.75
N TYR A 472 -8.81 14.53 9.89
CA TYR A 472 -8.31 15.70 9.17
C TYR A 472 -9.41 16.31 8.30
N TYR A 473 -10.21 15.48 7.65
CA TYR A 473 -11.34 15.92 6.85
C TYR A 473 -12.38 16.72 7.67
N GLU A 474 -12.84 16.18 8.79
CA GLU A 474 -13.82 16.89 9.63
C GLU A 474 -13.32 18.25 10.12
N MET A 475 -12.02 18.39 10.32
CA MET A 475 -11.40 19.67 10.69
C MET A 475 -11.37 20.63 9.51
N THR A 476 -10.94 20.18 8.33
CA THR A 476 -10.86 21.03 7.13
C THR A 476 -12.25 21.51 6.70
N GLU A 477 -13.27 20.67 6.70
CA GLU A 477 -14.65 21.05 6.39
C GLU A 477 -15.17 22.14 7.35
N ARG A 478 -14.81 22.08 8.62
CA ARG A 478 -15.16 23.13 9.59
C ARG A 478 -14.42 24.43 9.33
N TYR A 479 -13.17 24.39 8.91
CA TYR A 479 -12.40 25.58 8.54
C TYR A 479 -12.96 26.22 7.28
N ASP A 480 -13.30 25.43 6.26
CA ASP A 480 -13.94 25.93 5.04
C ASP A 480 -15.26 26.64 5.36
N LYS A 481 -16.08 26.10 6.27
CA LYS A 481 -17.31 26.76 6.76
C LYS A 481 -17.06 28.06 7.53
N LEU A 482 -15.84 28.24 8.07
CA LEU A 482 -15.43 29.47 8.75
C LEU A 482 -14.75 30.50 7.81
N GLY A 483 -14.59 30.14 6.52
CA GLY A 483 -14.02 31.04 5.52
C GLY A 483 -12.49 31.15 5.54
N PHE A 484 -11.79 30.07 5.90
CA PHE A 484 -10.30 29.98 5.90
C PHE A 484 -9.78 29.26 4.67
#